data_2b78f34f22c1193c340a7b9cabb76927
#
_entry.id   2b78f34f22c1193c340a7b9cabb76927
#
_cell.length_a   1.000
_cell.length_b   1.000
_cell.length_c   1.000
_cell.angle_alpha   90.00
_cell.angle_beta   90.00
_cell.angle_gamma   90.00
#
_symmetry.space_group_name_H-M   'P 1'
#
loop_
_entity.id
_entity.type
_entity.pdbx_description
1 polymer ?
#
loop_
_entity_poly.entity_id
_entity_poly.type
_entity_poly.pdbx_seq_one_letter_code
_entity_poly.pdbx_strand_id
1 'polypeptide(L)'
;FIFTNKRLILVEKQGITGSKIEYKSITYKSISRFSVETAGTFDLEAELKIWVSSEAHPSIVKQFNKSVNVYDVQNVLAHHVLK
;
A
#
# COMPACT_ATOMS: atom_id res chain seq x y z
N PHE A 1 -1.08 -2.32 7.02
CA PHE A 1 -0.46 -1.03 6.73
C PHE A 1 -0.52 -0.12 7.94
N ILE A 2 0.60 0.51 8.26
CA ILE A 2 0.65 1.52 9.32
C ILE A 2 1.23 2.79 8.69
N PHE A 3 0.47 3.87 8.76
CA PHE A 3 0.91 5.16 8.24
C PHE A 3 1.43 6.02 9.39
N THR A 4 2.68 6.43 9.29
CA THR A 4 3.24 7.42 10.22
C THR A 4 3.36 8.76 9.49
N ASN A 5 3.90 9.77 10.18
CA ASN A 5 4.11 11.07 9.54
C ASN A 5 5.31 11.10 8.58
N LYS A 6 6.13 10.06 8.56
CA LYS A 6 7.34 10.02 7.72
C LYS A 6 7.44 8.79 6.82
N ARG A 7 6.74 7.72 7.15
CA ARG A 7 6.90 6.45 6.42
C ARG A 7 5.64 5.61 6.48
N LEU A 8 5.56 4.72 5.51
CA LEU A 8 4.58 3.65 5.48
C LEU A 8 5.25 2.38 5.99
N ILE A 9 4.61 1.70 6.93
CA ILE A 9 5.10 0.43 7.44
C ILE A 9 4.17 -0.67 6.96
N LEU A 10 4.75 -1.64 6.27
CA LEU A 10 4.05 -2.84 5.84
C LEU A 10 4.36 -3.96 6.81
N VAL A 11 3.33 -4.64 7.27
CA VAL A 11 3.47 -5.81 8.14
C VAL A 11 2.99 -7.02 7.35
N GLU A 12 3.87 -7.96 7.11
CA GLU A 12 3.56 -9.16 6.35
C GLU A 12 3.95 -10.40 7.11
N LYS A 13 3.06 -11.38 7.13
CA LYS A 13 3.36 -12.70 7.68
C LYS A 13 3.99 -13.54 6.58
N GLN A 14 5.09 -14.18 6.89
CA GLN A 14 5.80 -15.02 5.94
C GLN A 14 5.91 -16.45 6.47
N GLY A 15 6.01 -17.39 5.53
CA GLY A 15 6.13 -18.79 5.85
C GLY A 15 4.76 -19.48 5.90
N ILE A 16 4.79 -20.80 5.80
CA ILE A 16 3.57 -21.62 5.73
C ILE A 16 2.76 -21.51 7.02
N THR A 17 3.45 -21.39 8.14
CA THR A 17 2.83 -21.30 9.45
C THR A 17 2.62 -19.88 9.95
N GLY A 18 3.05 -18.89 9.16
CA GLY A 18 3.04 -17.50 9.61
C GLY A 18 4.01 -17.23 10.74
N SER A 19 5.05 -18.04 10.87
CA SER A 19 6.01 -17.94 11.97
C SER A 19 6.97 -16.76 11.86
N LYS A 20 7.06 -16.15 10.65
CA LYS A 20 7.90 -14.98 10.43
C LYS A 20 7.05 -13.78 10.12
N ILE A 21 7.38 -12.66 10.74
CA ILE A 21 6.71 -11.39 10.48
C ILE A 21 7.75 -10.43 9.95
N GLU A 22 7.47 -9.84 8.79
CA GLU A 22 8.34 -8.86 8.18
C GLU A 22 7.72 -7.48 8.32
N TYR A 23 8.53 -6.53 8.76
CA TYR A 23 8.15 -5.12 8.84
C TYR A 23 8.97 -4.35 7.81
N LYS A 24 8.33 -3.89 6.75
CA LYS A 24 9.00 -3.07 5.74
C LYS A 24 8.66 -1.61 5.98
N SER A 25 9.67 -0.77 6.07
CA SER A 25 9.48 0.67 6.20
C SER A 25 9.82 1.33 4.86
N ILE A 26 8.89 2.13 4.34
CA ILE A 26 9.07 2.83 3.08
C ILE A 26 8.85 4.31 3.37
N THR A 27 9.88 5.13 3.14
CA THR A 27 9.74 6.56 3.33
C THR A 27 8.85 7.12 2.23
N TYR A 28 8.02 8.11 2.57
CA TYR A 28 7.15 8.73 1.57
C TYR A 28 7.95 9.39 0.45
N LYS A 29 9.16 9.86 0.77
CA LYS A 29 10.03 10.48 -0.23
C LYS A 29 10.50 9.50 -1.31
N SER A 30 10.54 8.20 -1.01
CA SER A 30 10.97 7.20 -1.98
C SER A 30 9.85 6.72 -2.88
N ILE A 31 8.61 7.05 -2.57
CA ILE A 31 7.47 6.63 -3.39
C ILE A 31 7.35 7.59 -4.57
N SER A 32 7.50 7.05 -5.78
CA SER A 32 7.43 7.84 -6.99
C SER A 32 6.00 7.97 -7.51
N ARG A 33 5.18 6.95 -7.31
CA ARG A 33 3.76 6.99 -7.69
C ARG A 33 3.01 5.87 -7.00
N PHE A 34 1.70 5.99 -6.99
CA PHE A 34 0.81 4.96 -6.49
C PHE A 34 -0.48 4.98 -7.29
N SER A 35 -1.18 3.85 -7.31
CA SER A 35 -2.47 3.76 -7.97
C SER A 35 -3.42 2.89 -7.16
N VAL A 36 -4.71 3.17 -7.31
CA VAL A 36 -5.77 2.38 -6.69
C VAL A 36 -6.67 1.89 -7.81
N GLU A 37 -6.86 0.58 -7.89
CA GLU A 37 -7.80 -0.03 -8.82
C GLU A 37 -8.97 -0.61 -8.05
N THR A 38 -10.17 -0.34 -8.51
CA THR A 38 -11.38 -0.96 -7.99
C THR A 38 -12.03 -1.74 -9.11
N ALA A 39 -12.57 -2.90 -8.79
CA ALA A 39 -13.09 -3.80 -9.82
C ALA A 39 -14.59 -3.63 -10.07
N GLY A 40 -15.08 -2.39 -10.10
CA GLY A 40 -16.44 -2.07 -10.47
C GLY A 40 -17.40 -2.04 -9.30
N THR A 41 -18.69 -1.87 -9.60
CA THR A 41 -19.69 -1.55 -8.59
C THR A 41 -20.07 -2.72 -7.67
N PHE A 42 -19.85 -3.93 -8.13
CA PHE A 42 -20.21 -5.11 -7.34
C PHE A 42 -19.02 -5.77 -6.70
N ASP A 43 -17.82 -5.43 -7.13
CA ASP A 43 -16.63 -5.98 -6.54
C ASP A 43 -16.15 -5.03 -5.46
N LEU A 44 -16.07 -5.58 -4.27
CA LEU A 44 -15.71 -4.82 -3.09
C LEU A 44 -14.23 -4.94 -2.75
N GLU A 45 -13.48 -5.56 -3.66
CA GLU A 45 -12.03 -5.64 -3.53
C GLU A 45 -11.36 -4.50 -4.28
N ALA A 46 -10.27 -4.04 -3.72
CA ALA A 46 -9.46 -2.97 -4.33
C ALA A 46 -8.00 -3.37 -4.26
N GLU A 47 -7.23 -2.87 -5.21
CA GLU A 47 -5.80 -3.15 -5.26
C GLU A 47 -5.03 -1.84 -5.22
N LEU A 48 -4.08 -1.77 -4.30
CA LEU A 48 -3.16 -0.65 -4.18
C LEU A 48 -1.81 -1.06 -4.72
N LYS A 49 -1.27 -0.26 -5.63
CA LYS A 49 0.06 -0.44 -6.18
C LYS A 49 0.92 0.76 -5.82
N ILE A 50 2.15 0.49 -5.39
CA ILE A 50 3.09 1.54 -4.99
C ILE A 50 4.41 1.29 -5.71
N TRP A 51 4.91 2.32 -6.39
CA TRP A 51 6.21 2.29 -7.05
C TRP A 51 7.20 3.09 -6.20
N VAL A 52 8.35 2.47 -5.93
CA VAL A 52 9.42 3.06 -5.15
C VAL A 52 10.54 3.45 -6.11
N SER A 53 11.04 4.68 -5.97
CA SER A 53 12.09 5.22 -6.85
C SER A 53 11.64 5.19 -8.31
N SER A 54 12.52 4.84 -9.24
CA SER A 54 12.23 4.87 -10.68
C SER A 54 11.93 3.48 -11.24
N GLU A 55 11.50 2.55 -10.42
CA GLU A 55 11.24 1.19 -10.87
C GLU A 55 10.07 1.14 -11.87
N ALA A 56 10.19 0.28 -12.88
CA ALA A 56 9.19 0.11 -13.91
C ALA A 56 7.98 -0.68 -13.41
N HIS A 57 8.20 -1.58 -12.47
CA HIS A 57 7.15 -2.43 -11.91
C HIS A 57 6.82 -1.98 -10.49
N PRO A 58 5.59 -2.15 -10.03
CA PRO A 58 5.25 -1.77 -8.67
C PRO A 58 6.04 -2.59 -7.67
N SER A 59 6.64 -1.90 -6.70
CA SER A 59 7.39 -2.55 -5.63
C SER A 59 6.46 -3.22 -4.64
N ILE A 60 5.26 -2.72 -4.51
CA ILE A 60 4.26 -3.23 -3.57
C ILE A 60 2.93 -3.32 -4.30
N VAL A 61 2.29 -4.47 -4.16
CA VAL A 61 0.92 -4.70 -4.62
C VAL A 61 0.15 -5.27 -3.43
N LYS A 62 -0.90 -4.60 -3.02
CA LYS A 62 -1.69 -5.02 -1.86
C LYS A 62 -3.17 -5.00 -2.20
N GLN A 63 -3.85 -6.10 -1.95
CA GLN A 63 -5.30 -6.19 -2.11
C GLN A 63 -5.99 -5.90 -0.79
N PHE A 64 -7.06 -5.13 -0.86
CA PHE A 64 -7.91 -4.82 0.28
C PHE A 64 -9.29 -5.41 0.04
N ASN A 65 -9.87 -5.98 1.09
CA ASN A 65 -11.23 -6.46 1.02
C ASN A 65 -12.21 -5.29 1.27
N LYS A 66 -13.49 -5.59 1.17
CA LYS A 66 -14.55 -4.58 1.27
C LYS A 66 -14.63 -3.87 2.61
N SER A 67 -14.00 -4.42 3.66
CA SER A 67 -14.03 -3.78 4.97
C SER A 67 -13.10 -2.60 5.09
N VAL A 68 -12.20 -2.42 4.13
CA VAL A 68 -11.23 -1.32 4.13
C VAL A 68 -11.67 -0.27 3.12
N ASN A 69 -11.75 0.97 3.56
CA ASN A 69 -12.04 2.08 2.65
C ASN A 69 -10.75 2.48 1.95
N VAL A 70 -10.60 2.01 0.71
CA VAL A 70 -9.38 2.24 -0.06
C VAL A 70 -9.17 3.72 -0.38
N TYR A 71 -10.24 4.50 -0.44
CA TYR A 71 -10.10 5.93 -0.70
C TYR A 71 -9.47 6.66 0.47
N ASP A 72 -9.71 6.20 1.69
CA ASP A 72 -9.01 6.75 2.86
C ASP A 72 -7.51 6.45 2.78
N VAL A 73 -7.14 5.23 2.36
CA VAL A 73 -5.75 4.86 2.16
C VAL A 73 -5.12 5.75 1.09
N GLN A 74 -5.82 5.94 -0.03
CA GLN A 74 -5.35 6.81 -1.11
C GLN A 74 -5.13 8.25 -0.62
N ASN A 75 -6.06 8.76 0.18
CA ASN A 75 -5.97 10.13 0.69
C ASN A 75 -4.78 10.31 1.62
N VAL A 76 -4.50 9.33 2.46
CA VAL A 76 -3.33 9.38 3.35
C VAL A 76 -2.05 9.39 2.53
N LEU A 77 -1.96 8.53 1.53
CA LEU A 77 -0.80 8.50 0.63
C LEU A 77 -0.63 9.81 -0.11
N ALA A 78 -1.72 10.34 -0.66
CA ALA A 78 -1.66 11.60 -1.40
C ALA A 78 -1.18 12.74 -0.51
N HIS A 79 -1.66 12.77 0.73
CA HIS A 79 -1.26 13.81 1.69
C HIS A 79 0.25 13.79 1.96
N HIS A 80 0.84 12.60 2.07
CA HIS A 80 2.24 12.47 2.43
C HIS A 80 3.19 12.42 1.23
N VAL A 81 2.74 11.84 0.12
CA VAL A 81 3.59 11.63 -1.06
C VAL A 81 3.59 12.85 -1.97
N LEU A 82 2.44 13.47 -2.14
CA LEU A 82 2.27 14.57 -3.11
C LEU A 82 2.45 15.96 -2.49
N LYS A 83 3.10 16.05 -1.39
CA LYS A 83 3.41 17.33 -0.76
C LYS A 83 4.31 18.18 -1.64
#